data_500deac0b80021af2d93a617a90f06b0
#
_entry.id   500deac0b80021af2d93a617a90f06b0
#
_cell.length_a   1.000
_cell.length_b   1.000
_cell.length_c   1.000
_cell.angle_alpha   90.00
_cell.angle_beta   90.00
_cell.angle_gamma   90.00
#
_symmetry.space_group_name_H-M   'P 1'
#
loop_
_entity.id
_entity.type
_entity.pdbx_description
1 polymer ?
#
loop_
_entity_poly.entity_id
_entity_poly.type
_entity_poly.pdbx_seq_one_letter_code
_entity_poly.pdbx_strand_id
1 'polypeptide(L)'
;VREGYGTTETVTACCLTPPHMFKEGSIGLPFPDTYIKIVEPDTDREVPYGQEGEILLAGPTVMKEYMNNPEETAQTLRTHADGLTWVYTGDLGMMDEDGFIYFRQRIKRMIVTNGYNVYPSQLENILEGHEYVHLSCVIGVKDPIKMQRVKAFVVLKPGYVPTEACKQELMEYCRKHIAKYAMPSDIEFRDELPKTLVGKVAYRVLEEEENAKLDAKAAENARIDAQRRQLEEERKAAAQERKAKKPAEPKQGSKAQPRQEAEARPETEEEPKNQE
;
A
#
# COMPACT_ATOMS: atom_id res chain seq x y z
N VAL A 1 -22.69 -24.36 -6.48
CA VAL A 1 -22.58 -23.28 -5.47
C VAL A 1 -23.22 -22.05 -6.06
N ARG A 2 -23.96 -21.28 -5.27
CA ARG A 2 -24.50 -19.99 -5.66
C ARG A 2 -23.92 -18.93 -4.76
N GLU A 3 -23.57 -17.82 -5.34
CA GLU A 3 -23.02 -16.69 -4.61
C GLU A 3 -24.17 -15.74 -4.22
N GLY A 4 -24.03 -15.13 -3.07
CA GLY A 4 -24.90 -14.10 -2.54
C GLY A 4 -24.10 -13.03 -1.82
N TYR A 5 -24.68 -11.85 -1.71
CA TYR A 5 -24.07 -10.71 -1.07
C TYR A 5 -25.06 -10.04 -0.12
N GLY A 6 -24.54 -9.58 1.00
CA GLY A 6 -25.29 -8.80 1.98
C GLY A 6 -24.38 -8.26 3.06
N THR A 7 -24.89 -7.30 3.78
CA THR A 7 -24.20 -6.62 4.89
C THR A 7 -25.02 -6.70 6.17
N THR A 8 -24.41 -6.42 7.31
CA THR A 8 -25.13 -6.33 8.59
C THR A 8 -26.17 -5.21 8.55
N GLU A 9 -25.86 -4.14 7.86
CA GLU A 9 -26.68 -2.94 7.68
C GLU A 9 -27.94 -3.21 6.84
N THR A 10 -27.95 -4.34 6.11
CA THR A 10 -29.12 -4.82 5.35
C THR A 10 -29.71 -6.11 5.92
N VAL A 11 -29.39 -6.43 7.18
CA VAL A 11 -29.87 -7.58 7.97
C VAL A 11 -29.40 -8.93 7.43
N THR A 12 -29.41 -9.13 6.11
CA THR A 12 -29.13 -10.43 5.47
C THR A 12 -28.60 -10.21 4.04
N ALA A 13 -28.70 -11.28 3.21
CA ALA A 13 -28.41 -11.15 1.79
C ALA A 13 -29.37 -10.19 1.10
N CYS A 14 -28.82 -9.35 0.23
CA CYS A 14 -29.57 -8.43 -0.62
C CYS A 14 -29.46 -8.76 -2.11
N CYS A 15 -28.47 -9.60 -2.48
CA CYS A 15 -28.31 -10.18 -3.82
C CYS A 15 -28.12 -11.68 -3.73
N LEU A 16 -28.54 -12.38 -4.77
CA LEU A 16 -28.29 -13.81 -4.92
C LEU A 16 -28.26 -14.18 -6.40
N THR A 17 -27.42 -15.15 -6.75
CA THR A 17 -27.45 -15.76 -8.09
C THR A 17 -28.77 -16.46 -8.33
N PRO A 18 -29.56 -16.07 -9.35
CA PRO A 18 -30.84 -16.70 -9.65
C PRO A 18 -30.72 -18.16 -10.05
N PRO A 19 -31.78 -18.99 -9.85
CA PRO A 19 -31.76 -20.42 -10.17
C PRO A 19 -31.41 -20.75 -11.62
N HIS A 20 -31.83 -19.94 -12.54
CA HIS A 20 -31.78 -20.22 -13.98
C HIS A 20 -30.91 -19.22 -14.77
N MET A 21 -30.28 -18.27 -14.10
CA MET A 21 -29.40 -17.27 -14.70
C MET A 21 -28.09 -17.23 -13.88
N PHE A 22 -26.98 -17.47 -14.55
CA PHE A 22 -25.68 -17.51 -13.91
C PHE A 22 -24.67 -16.74 -14.74
N LYS A 23 -23.91 -15.88 -14.06
CA LYS A 23 -22.71 -15.25 -14.59
C LYS A 23 -21.57 -15.46 -13.63
N GLU A 24 -20.48 -16.02 -14.13
CA GLU A 24 -19.30 -16.34 -13.33
C GLU A 24 -18.69 -15.08 -12.69
N GLY A 25 -18.33 -15.17 -11.42
CA GLY A 25 -17.76 -14.07 -10.64
C GLY A 25 -18.77 -13.01 -10.20
N SER A 26 -20.07 -13.18 -10.51
CA SER A 26 -21.15 -12.30 -10.07
C SER A 26 -21.75 -12.77 -8.74
N ILE A 27 -22.05 -11.80 -7.86
CA ILE A 27 -22.83 -12.02 -6.64
C ILE A 27 -24.34 -12.06 -6.88
N GLY A 28 -24.76 -12.08 -8.15
CA GLY A 28 -26.15 -12.24 -8.58
C GLY A 28 -26.90 -10.93 -8.81
N LEU A 29 -28.22 -11.03 -8.72
CA LEU A 29 -29.19 -9.94 -8.88
C LEU A 29 -29.77 -9.54 -7.53
N PRO A 30 -30.21 -8.28 -7.37
CA PRO A 30 -30.89 -7.85 -6.16
C PRO A 30 -32.20 -8.63 -5.93
N PHE A 31 -32.56 -8.80 -4.66
CA PHE A 31 -33.88 -9.33 -4.29
C PHE A 31 -35.01 -8.36 -4.65
N PRO A 32 -36.25 -8.83 -4.74
CA PRO A 32 -37.41 -7.96 -4.88
C PRO A 32 -37.41 -6.85 -3.85
N ASP A 33 -37.80 -5.65 -4.24
CA ASP A 33 -37.84 -4.43 -3.43
C ASP A 33 -36.47 -3.96 -2.90
N THR A 34 -35.37 -4.57 -3.37
CA THR A 34 -34.02 -4.11 -3.09
C THR A 34 -33.46 -3.37 -4.32
N TYR A 35 -33.02 -2.16 -4.09
CA TYR A 35 -32.42 -1.32 -5.12
C TYR A 35 -30.92 -1.29 -4.92
N ILE A 36 -30.18 -1.40 -6.04
CA ILE A 36 -28.72 -1.31 -6.07
C ILE A 36 -28.32 -0.30 -7.12
N LYS A 37 -27.34 0.51 -6.78
CA LYS A 37 -26.63 1.36 -7.74
C LYS A 37 -25.15 1.37 -7.47
N ILE A 38 -24.37 1.64 -8.50
CA ILE A 38 -22.91 1.80 -8.41
C ILE A 38 -22.61 3.29 -8.61
N VAL A 39 -21.92 3.87 -7.64
CA VAL A 39 -21.61 5.31 -7.65
C VAL A 39 -20.12 5.57 -7.54
N GLU A 40 -19.67 6.74 -7.92
CA GLU A 40 -18.36 7.21 -7.50
C GLU A 40 -18.25 7.21 -5.97
N PRO A 41 -17.16 6.65 -5.39
CA PRO A 41 -16.99 6.62 -3.95
C PRO A 41 -17.24 7.97 -3.27
N ASP A 42 -17.94 7.95 -2.15
CA ASP A 42 -18.33 9.12 -1.34
C ASP A 42 -19.25 10.14 -2.05
N THR A 43 -19.80 9.79 -3.20
CA THR A 43 -20.76 10.64 -3.93
C THR A 43 -22.10 9.90 -4.15
N ASP A 44 -23.10 10.59 -4.68
CA ASP A 44 -24.36 10.00 -5.15
C ASP A 44 -24.41 9.85 -6.69
N ARG A 45 -23.30 10.15 -7.37
CA ARG A 45 -23.20 10.11 -8.84
C ARG A 45 -23.02 8.69 -9.33
N GLU A 46 -24.03 8.19 -10.05
CA GLU A 46 -23.97 6.87 -10.67
C GLU A 46 -22.90 6.79 -11.75
N VAL A 47 -22.21 5.64 -11.81
CA VAL A 47 -21.26 5.33 -12.89
C VAL A 47 -21.94 4.48 -13.97
N PRO A 48 -21.44 4.53 -15.22
CA PRO A 48 -21.95 3.67 -16.31
C PRO A 48 -21.81 2.18 -16.01
N TYR A 49 -22.65 1.34 -16.63
CA TYR A 49 -22.51 -0.11 -16.59
C TYR A 49 -21.10 -0.55 -17.00
N GLY A 50 -20.58 -1.55 -16.31
CA GLY A 50 -19.22 -2.06 -16.53
C GLY A 50 -18.12 -1.22 -15.89
N GLN A 51 -18.43 -0.05 -15.32
CA GLN A 51 -17.48 0.75 -14.57
C GLN A 51 -17.54 0.42 -13.08
N GLU A 52 -16.35 0.43 -12.44
CA GLU A 52 -16.23 0.21 -11.00
C GLU A 52 -16.62 1.45 -10.20
N GLY A 53 -17.29 1.23 -9.08
CA GLY A 53 -17.68 2.25 -8.12
C GLY A 53 -18.10 1.63 -6.79
N GLU A 54 -18.59 2.43 -5.85
CA GLU A 54 -19.11 1.95 -4.58
C GLU A 54 -20.53 1.37 -4.77
N ILE A 55 -20.76 0.20 -4.18
CA ILE A 55 -22.07 -0.46 -4.18
C ILE A 55 -22.95 0.23 -3.14
N LEU A 56 -24.06 0.80 -3.55
CA LEU A 56 -25.09 1.35 -2.67
C LEU A 56 -26.33 0.47 -2.70
N LEU A 57 -26.95 0.33 -1.52
CA LEU A 57 -28.13 -0.49 -1.31
C LEU A 57 -29.27 0.33 -0.70
N ALA A 58 -30.48 0.17 -1.19
CA ALA A 58 -31.68 0.71 -0.58
C ALA A 58 -32.81 -0.33 -0.61
N GLY A 59 -33.71 -0.27 0.36
CA GLY A 59 -34.85 -1.18 0.44
C GLY A 59 -35.34 -1.43 1.88
N PRO A 60 -36.32 -2.29 2.05
CA PRO A 60 -36.99 -2.50 3.34
C PRO A 60 -36.11 -3.18 4.40
N THR A 61 -34.98 -3.80 3.99
CA THR A 61 -34.04 -4.48 4.90
C THR A 61 -32.95 -3.55 5.44
N VAL A 62 -32.91 -2.29 4.99
CA VAL A 62 -31.93 -1.32 5.47
C VAL A 62 -32.17 -1.03 6.96
N MET A 63 -31.11 -1.09 7.77
CA MET A 63 -31.17 -0.76 9.19
C MET A 63 -31.63 0.67 9.41
N LYS A 64 -32.14 0.95 10.62
CA LYS A 64 -32.51 2.31 11.02
C LYS A 64 -31.30 3.15 11.40
N GLU A 65 -30.42 2.58 12.21
CA GLU A 65 -29.24 3.26 12.74
C GLU A 65 -28.27 2.29 13.43
N TYR A 66 -27.05 2.70 13.66
CA TYR A 66 -26.15 2.07 14.63
C TYR A 66 -26.49 2.55 16.05
N MET A 67 -26.67 1.62 16.98
CA MET A 67 -27.02 1.95 18.37
C MET A 67 -25.97 2.85 19.01
N ASN A 68 -26.40 3.99 19.54
CA ASN A 68 -25.57 4.98 20.21
C ASN A 68 -24.39 5.53 19.35
N ASN A 69 -24.49 5.44 18.03
CA ASN A 69 -23.47 5.96 17.13
C ASN A 69 -24.08 6.74 15.95
N PRO A 70 -24.61 7.95 16.20
CA PRO A 70 -25.25 8.76 15.17
C PRO A 70 -24.28 9.24 14.10
N GLU A 71 -23.01 9.42 14.46
CA GLU A 71 -21.98 9.87 13.51
C GLU A 71 -21.71 8.81 12.42
N GLU A 72 -21.47 7.57 12.81
CA GLU A 72 -21.29 6.45 11.86
C GLU A 72 -22.58 6.20 11.06
N THR A 73 -23.73 6.36 11.72
CA THR A 73 -25.05 6.25 11.04
C THR A 73 -25.15 7.26 9.90
N ALA A 74 -24.82 8.52 10.15
CA ALA A 74 -24.89 9.58 9.15
C ALA A 74 -23.86 9.39 8.01
N GLN A 75 -22.71 8.74 8.28
CA GLN A 75 -21.73 8.39 7.25
C GLN A 75 -22.22 7.23 6.38
N THR A 76 -22.90 6.26 6.97
CA THR A 76 -23.32 5.02 6.31
C THR A 76 -24.67 5.14 5.63
N LEU A 77 -25.62 5.88 6.20
CA LEU A 77 -26.99 6.06 5.69
C LEU A 77 -27.17 7.48 5.19
N ARG A 78 -27.46 7.63 3.89
CA ARG A 78 -27.70 8.94 3.28
C ARG A 78 -28.99 8.92 2.45
N THR A 79 -29.84 9.91 2.65
CA THR A 79 -31.05 10.07 1.85
C THR A 79 -30.70 10.87 0.60
N HIS A 80 -31.02 10.30 -0.56
CA HIS A 80 -30.78 10.92 -1.86
C HIS A 80 -32.01 11.69 -2.38
N ALA A 81 -31.83 12.36 -3.51
CA ALA A 81 -32.92 13.15 -4.16
C ALA A 81 -34.11 12.28 -4.59
N ASP A 82 -33.94 10.98 -4.77
CA ASP A 82 -34.99 10.00 -5.06
C ASP A 82 -35.90 9.69 -3.86
N GLY A 83 -35.60 10.23 -2.69
CA GLY A 83 -36.32 10.01 -1.43
C GLY A 83 -35.99 8.69 -0.73
N LEU A 84 -35.09 7.88 -1.28
CA LEU A 84 -34.64 6.63 -0.67
C LEU A 84 -33.44 6.87 0.25
N THR A 85 -33.36 6.07 1.32
CA THR A 85 -32.18 6.01 2.17
C THR A 85 -31.28 4.90 1.66
N TRP A 86 -30.06 5.29 1.29
CA TRP A 86 -29.03 4.43 0.72
C TRP A 86 -27.97 4.09 1.75
N VAL A 87 -27.60 2.82 1.80
CA VAL A 87 -26.46 2.31 2.55
C VAL A 87 -25.21 2.48 1.69
N TYR A 88 -24.23 3.22 2.18
CA TYR A 88 -22.87 3.28 1.65
C TYR A 88 -22.09 2.12 2.22
N THR A 89 -21.90 1.07 1.42
CA THR A 89 -21.42 -0.21 1.90
C THR A 89 -19.90 -0.22 2.18
N GLY A 90 -19.17 0.71 1.58
CA GLY A 90 -17.71 0.71 1.57
C GLY A 90 -17.13 -0.42 0.71
N ASP A 91 -17.95 -1.06 -0.13
CA ASP A 91 -17.57 -2.15 -1.02
C ASP A 91 -17.54 -1.64 -2.47
N LEU A 92 -16.43 -1.85 -3.17
CA LEU A 92 -16.30 -1.61 -4.59
C LEU A 92 -16.90 -2.77 -5.39
N GLY A 93 -17.58 -2.42 -6.46
CA GLY A 93 -18.13 -3.38 -7.40
C GLY A 93 -18.47 -2.72 -8.71
N MET A 94 -19.08 -3.48 -9.60
CA MET A 94 -19.64 -2.99 -10.84
C MET A 94 -20.98 -3.68 -11.12
N MET A 95 -21.79 -3.09 -11.96
CA MET A 95 -23.02 -3.66 -12.49
C MET A 95 -22.90 -3.80 -14.00
N ASP A 96 -23.33 -4.91 -14.56
CA ASP A 96 -23.41 -5.06 -16.01
C ASP A 96 -24.78 -4.63 -16.56
N GLU A 97 -24.93 -4.62 -17.88
CA GLU A 97 -26.16 -4.20 -18.57
C GLU A 97 -27.38 -5.09 -18.26
N ASP A 98 -27.16 -6.33 -17.83
CA ASP A 98 -28.21 -7.26 -17.40
C ASP A 98 -28.56 -7.13 -15.90
N GLY A 99 -27.89 -6.21 -15.18
CA GLY A 99 -28.10 -5.91 -13.76
C GLY A 99 -27.37 -6.85 -12.79
N PHE A 100 -26.47 -7.73 -13.29
CA PHE A 100 -25.64 -8.54 -12.42
C PHE A 100 -24.56 -7.71 -11.75
N ILE A 101 -24.40 -7.96 -10.44
CA ILE A 101 -23.43 -7.25 -9.60
C ILE A 101 -22.17 -8.08 -9.45
N TYR A 102 -21.03 -7.43 -9.56
CA TYR A 102 -19.70 -8.03 -9.37
C TYR A 102 -18.98 -7.30 -8.22
N PHE A 103 -18.79 -8.01 -7.12
CA PHE A 103 -18.01 -7.50 -6.01
C PHE A 103 -16.52 -7.50 -6.38
N ARG A 104 -15.79 -6.46 -5.99
CA ARG A 104 -14.35 -6.35 -6.21
C ARG A 104 -13.58 -6.42 -4.90
N GLN A 105 -13.79 -5.46 -4.03
CA GLN A 105 -12.98 -5.29 -2.82
C GLN A 105 -13.64 -4.30 -1.86
N ARG A 106 -13.29 -4.36 -0.58
CA ARG A 106 -13.58 -3.29 0.35
C ARG A 106 -12.73 -2.05 0.07
N ILE A 107 -13.32 -0.87 0.02
CA ILE A 107 -12.62 0.40 -0.23
C ILE A 107 -11.48 0.58 0.79
N LYS A 108 -11.76 0.35 2.08
CA LYS A 108 -10.76 0.49 3.16
C LYS A 108 -9.59 -0.52 3.10
N ARG A 109 -9.70 -1.59 2.29
CA ARG A 109 -8.62 -2.57 2.05
C ARG A 109 -7.80 -2.28 0.80
N MET A 110 -8.27 -1.37 -0.04
CA MET A 110 -7.57 -1.03 -1.28
C MET A 110 -6.21 -0.42 -0.96
N ILE A 111 -5.18 -0.95 -1.60
CA ILE A 111 -3.81 -0.46 -1.48
C ILE A 111 -3.54 0.50 -2.62
N VAL A 112 -3.11 1.72 -2.29
CA VAL A 112 -2.71 2.70 -3.30
C VAL A 112 -1.19 2.74 -3.39
N THR A 113 -0.65 2.27 -4.50
CA THR A 113 0.80 2.24 -4.75
C THR A 113 1.15 2.91 -6.08
N ASN A 114 2.00 3.93 -6.06
CA ASN A 114 2.37 4.71 -7.24
C ASN A 114 1.16 5.22 -8.06
N GLY A 115 0.05 5.55 -7.41
CA GLY A 115 -1.19 6.00 -8.07
C GLY A 115 -2.05 4.88 -8.66
N TYR A 116 -1.67 3.61 -8.50
CA TYR A 116 -2.47 2.47 -8.90
C TYR A 116 -3.24 1.87 -7.73
N ASN A 117 -4.47 1.50 -7.99
CA ASN A 117 -5.29 0.75 -7.06
C ASN A 117 -4.94 -0.74 -7.14
N VAL A 118 -4.56 -1.32 -6.03
CA VAL A 118 -4.27 -2.75 -5.89
C VAL A 118 -5.31 -3.37 -4.96
N TYR A 119 -5.89 -4.46 -5.40
CA TYR A 119 -6.95 -5.16 -4.70
C TYR A 119 -6.40 -6.40 -3.97
N PRO A 120 -6.20 -6.34 -2.63
CA PRO A 120 -5.64 -7.44 -1.85
C PRO A 120 -6.28 -8.79 -2.12
N SER A 121 -7.60 -8.88 -2.20
CA SER A 121 -8.29 -10.15 -2.44
C SER A 121 -7.93 -10.82 -3.76
N GLN A 122 -7.64 -10.05 -4.80
CA GLN A 122 -7.19 -10.62 -6.08
C GLN A 122 -5.80 -11.27 -5.93
N LEU A 123 -4.91 -10.62 -5.19
CA LEU A 123 -3.58 -11.15 -4.91
C LEU A 123 -3.64 -12.37 -3.99
N GLU A 124 -4.52 -12.31 -2.98
CA GLU A 124 -4.78 -13.44 -2.06
C GLU A 124 -5.27 -14.66 -2.84
N ASN A 125 -6.25 -14.49 -3.73
CA ASN A 125 -6.75 -15.58 -4.58
C ASN A 125 -5.66 -16.17 -5.48
N ILE A 126 -4.79 -15.35 -6.05
CA ILE A 126 -3.66 -15.82 -6.87
C ILE A 126 -2.68 -16.61 -6.00
N LEU A 127 -2.29 -16.09 -4.83
CA LEU A 127 -1.38 -16.76 -3.91
C LEU A 127 -1.95 -18.10 -3.43
N GLU A 128 -3.23 -18.14 -3.06
CA GLU A 128 -3.92 -19.35 -2.59
C GLU A 128 -4.14 -20.38 -3.69
N GLY A 129 -4.08 -19.97 -4.95
CA GLY A 129 -4.02 -20.86 -6.11
C GLY A 129 -2.71 -21.65 -6.22
N HIS A 130 -1.66 -21.28 -5.49
CA HIS A 130 -0.39 -22.01 -5.47
C HIS A 130 -0.49 -23.27 -4.58
N GLU A 131 0.17 -24.35 -5.00
CA GLU A 131 0.08 -25.64 -4.29
C GLU A 131 0.56 -25.59 -2.84
N TYR A 132 1.51 -24.72 -2.49
CA TYR A 132 2.08 -24.60 -1.15
C TYR A 132 1.26 -23.75 -0.20
N VAL A 133 0.41 -22.87 -0.72
CA VAL A 133 -0.28 -21.87 0.09
C VAL A 133 -1.59 -22.42 0.63
N HIS A 134 -1.77 -22.33 1.94
CA HIS A 134 -3.00 -22.67 2.63
C HIS A 134 -3.91 -21.44 2.78
N LEU A 135 -3.32 -20.31 3.19
CA LEU A 135 -4.03 -19.08 3.45
C LEU A 135 -3.08 -17.90 3.24
N SER A 136 -3.58 -16.81 2.74
CA SER A 136 -2.80 -15.58 2.58
C SER A 136 -3.54 -14.34 3.06
N CYS A 137 -2.80 -13.29 3.36
CA CYS A 137 -3.33 -11.96 3.63
C CYS A 137 -2.39 -10.92 3.05
N VAL A 138 -2.93 -10.03 2.24
CA VAL A 138 -2.18 -8.95 1.60
C VAL A 138 -2.58 -7.63 2.21
N ILE A 139 -1.58 -6.84 2.59
CA ILE A 139 -1.76 -5.51 3.19
C ILE A 139 -0.94 -4.44 2.48
N GLY A 140 -1.37 -3.18 2.64
CA GLY A 140 -0.59 -2.01 2.29
C GLY A 140 0.27 -1.55 3.47
N VAL A 141 1.57 -1.50 3.27
CA VAL A 141 2.52 -0.98 4.25
C VAL A 141 2.95 0.42 3.82
N LYS A 142 2.95 1.38 4.72
CA LYS A 142 3.37 2.76 4.43
C LYS A 142 4.75 2.80 3.78
N ASP A 143 4.87 3.57 2.71
CA ASP A 143 6.11 3.78 1.98
C ASP A 143 6.26 5.27 1.65
N PRO A 144 7.40 5.91 1.96
CA PRO A 144 7.59 7.34 1.77
C PRO A 144 7.60 7.78 0.30
N ILE A 145 7.85 6.86 -0.64
CA ILE A 145 7.95 7.16 -2.07
C ILE A 145 6.68 6.72 -2.81
N LYS A 146 6.16 5.54 -2.48
CA LYS A 146 5.08 4.90 -3.23
C LYS A 146 3.70 5.11 -2.60
N MET A 147 3.58 5.87 -1.53
CA MET A 147 2.46 5.94 -0.58
C MET A 147 2.31 4.63 0.21
N GLN A 148 2.10 3.52 -0.46
CA GLN A 148 2.08 2.20 0.13
C GLN A 148 2.87 1.21 -0.74
N ARG A 149 3.43 0.19 -0.12
CA ARG A 149 3.98 -1.00 -0.76
C ARG A 149 3.15 -2.21 -0.38
N VAL A 150 3.00 -3.11 -1.32
CA VAL A 150 2.25 -4.36 -1.11
C VAL A 150 3.12 -5.34 -0.32
N LYS A 151 2.57 -5.92 0.74
CA LYS A 151 3.20 -7.01 1.51
C LYS A 151 2.22 -8.16 1.66
N ALA A 152 2.70 -9.39 1.47
CA ALA A 152 1.91 -10.60 1.63
C ALA A 152 2.36 -11.36 2.87
N PHE A 153 1.39 -11.86 3.65
CA PHE A 153 1.59 -12.84 4.70
C PHE A 153 1.03 -14.17 4.22
N VAL A 154 1.79 -15.24 4.39
CA VAL A 154 1.44 -16.55 3.83
C VAL A 154 1.57 -17.62 4.90
N VAL A 155 0.53 -18.43 5.02
CA VAL A 155 0.54 -19.69 5.78
C VAL A 155 0.68 -20.82 4.78
N LEU A 156 1.67 -21.68 4.98
CA LEU A 156 1.90 -22.83 4.11
C LEU A 156 1.00 -24.01 4.49
N LYS A 157 0.71 -24.86 3.53
CA LYS A 157 0.03 -26.13 3.78
C LYS A 157 0.93 -27.07 4.59
N PRO A 158 0.34 -28.01 5.36
CA PRO A 158 1.12 -29.01 6.08
C PRO A 158 2.07 -29.78 5.15
N GLY A 159 3.31 -29.95 5.60
CA GLY A 159 4.37 -30.63 4.83
C GLY A 159 5.32 -29.70 4.09
N TYR A 160 5.01 -28.41 3.96
CA TYR A 160 5.91 -27.41 3.40
C TYR A 160 6.60 -26.59 4.49
N VAL A 161 7.85 -26.23 4.25
CA VAL A 161 8.69 -25.49 5.22
C VAL A 161 8.98 -24.10 4.66
N PRO A 162 8.92 -23.04 5.50
CA PRO A 162 9.19 -21.68 5.09
C PRO A 162 10.68 -21.45 4.86
N THR A 163 11.14 -21.72 3.64
CA THR A 163 12.52 -21.51 3.20
C THR A 163 12.63 -20.30 2.26
N GLU A 164 13.83 -19.78 2.10
CA GLU A 164 14.08 -18.72 1.11
C GLU A 164 13.82 -19.21 -0.33
N ALA A 165 14.08 -20.49 -0.62
CA ALA A 165 13.74 -21.09 -1.90
C ALA A 165 12.22 -21.08 -2.16
N CYS A 166 11.41 -21.46 -1.16
CA CYS A 166 9.96 -21.40 -1.24
C CYS A 166 9.46 -19.96 -1.47
N LYS A 167 10.07 -18.99 -0.79
CA LYS A 167 9.75 -17.57 -0.97
C LYS A 167 10.05 -17.09 -2.40
N GLN A 168 11.21 -17.45 -2.93
CA GLN A 168 11.60 -17.10 -4.30
C GLN A 168 10.66 -17.71 -5.33
N GLU A 169 10.25 -18.96 -5.13
CA GLU A 169 9.31 -19.65 -6.00
C GLU A 169 7.92 -18.97 -6.00
N LEU A 170 7.40 -18.62 -4.83
CA LEU A 170 6.16 -17.85 -4.71
C LEU A 170 6.27 -16.47 -5.37
N MET A 171 7.39 -15.79 -5.20
CA MET A 171 7.63 -14.49 -5.87
C MET A 171 7.68 -14.64 -7.39
N GLU A 172 8.27 -15.72 -7.89
CA GLU A 172 8.30 -16.02 -9.34
C GLU A 172 6.90 -16.38 -9.87
N TYR A 173 6.12 -17.14 -9.09
CA TYR A 173 4.73 -17.41 -9.39
C TYR A 173 3.91 -16.10 -9.47
N CYS A 174 4.08 -15.21 -8.51
CA CYS A 174 3.44 -13.90 -8.52
C CYS A 174 3.82 -13.10 -9.78
N ARG A 175 5.09 -13.10 -10.22
CA ARG A 175 5.53 -12.39 -11.43
C ARG A 175 4.80 -12.85 -12.70
N LYS A 176 4.37 -14.11 -12.74
CA LYS A 176 3.65 -14.67 -13.90
C LYS A 176 2.16 -14.33 -13.91
N HIS A 177 1.58 -14.03 -12.74
CA HIS A 177 0.13 -13.88 -12.59
C HIS A 177 -0.32 -12.49 -12.12
N ILE A 178 0.61 -11.67 -11.60
CA ILE A 178 0.31 -10.36 -11.02
C ILE A 178 1.01 -9.28 -11.84
N ALA A 179 0.28 -8.19 -12.11
CA ALA A 179 0.83 -7.03 -12.78
C ALA A 179 1.98 -6.41 -11.96
N LYS A 180 3.00 -5.90 -12.64
CA LYS A 180 4.25 -5.41 -12.03
C LYS A 180 4.02 -4.37 -10.91
N TYR A 181 3.03 -3.48 -11.08
CA TYR A 181 2.71 -2.45 -10.08
C TYR A 181 2.09 -3.03 -8.81
N ALA A 182 1.40 -4.18 -8.91
CA ALA A 182 0.70 -4.83 -7.81
C ALA A 182 1.53 -5.93 -7.12
N MET A 183 2.74 -6.18 -7.59
CA MET A 183 3.63 -7.21 -7.04
C MET A 183 3.91 -6.99 -5.55
N PRO A 184 3.80 -8.03 -4.71
CA PRO A 184 4.29 -7.97 -3.34
C PRO A 184 5.78 -7.59 -3.32
N SER A 185 6.12 -6.61 -2.50
CA SER A 185 7.51 -6.22 -2.24
C SER A 185 8.21 -7.22 -1.33
N ASP A 186 7.43 -7.94 -0.54
CA ASP A 186 7.89 -8.96 0.40
C ASP A 186 6.81 -9.99 0.68
N ILE A 187 7.22 -11.24 0.96
CA ILE A 187 6.38 -12.31 1.46
C ILE A 187 6.93 -12.74 2.82
N GLU A 188 6.10 -12.67 3.86
CA GLU A 188 6.42 -13.12 5.21
C GLU A 188 5.61 -14.38 5.53
N PHE A 189 6.31 -15.46 5.88
CA PHE A 189 5.65 -16.68 6.33
C PHE A 189 5.21 -16.57 7.78
N ARG A 190 4.03 -17.11 8.08
CA ARG A 190 3.45 -17.22 9.43
C ARG A 190 2.90 -18.62 9.64
N ASP A 191 2.93 -19.10 10.86
CA ASP A 191 2.29 -20.37 11.22
C ASP A 191 0.76 -20.24 11.18
N GLU A 192 0.26 -19.06 11.58
CA GLU A 192 -1.16 -18.69 11.50
C GLU A 192 -1.33 -17.19 11.28
N LEU A 193 -2.48 -16.79 10.76
CA LEU A 193 -2.87 -15.38 10.64
C LEU A 193 -3.82 -15.00 11.77
N PRO A 194 -3.73 -13.75 12.28
CA PRO A 194 -4.65 -13.26 13.30
C PRO A 194 -6.08 -13.30 12.78
N LYS A 195 -7.02 -13.70 13.63
CA LYS A 195 -8.44 -13.85 13.29
C LYS A 195 -9.31 -12.96 14.17
N THR A 196 -10.40 -12.49 13.59
CA THR A 196 -11.48 -11.82 14.32
C THR A 196 -12.26 -12.85 15.13
N LEU A 197 -13.11 -12.38 16.07
CA LEU A 197 -13.99 -13.24 16.86
C LEU A 197 -14.90 -14.14 16.00
N VAL A 198 -15.19 -13.74 14.78
CA VAL A 198 -16.01 -14.50 13.81
C VAL A 198 -15.17 -15.34 12.84
N GLY A 199 -13.87 -15.50 13.13
CA GLY A 199 -12.97 -16.40 12.36
C GLY A 199 -12.42 -15.83 11.05
N LYS A 200 -12.71 -14.56 10.69
CA LYS A 200 -12.12 -13.91 9.50
C LYS A 200 -10.71 -13.41 9.81
N VAL A 201 -9.82 -13.37 8.81
CA VAL A 201 -8.47 -12.80 8.96
C VAL A 201 -8.56 -11.34 9.38
N ALA A 202 -7.89 -11.00 10.49
CA ALA A 202 -7.84 -9.66 11.05
C ALA A 202 -6.69 -8.86 10.43
N TYR A 203 -6.80 -8.47 9.15
CA TYR A 203 -5.76 -7.78 8.39
C TYR A 203 -5.26 -6.49 9.08
N ARG A 204 -6.13 -5.79 9.82
CA ARG A 204 -5.75 -4.57 10.56
C ARG A 204 -4.67 -4.83 11.61
N VAL A 205 -4.70 -5.99 12.26
CA VAL A 205 -3.67 -6.38 13.22
C VAL A 205 -2.30 -6.48 12.52
N LEU A 206 -2.26 -7.05 11.32
CA LEU A 206 -1.04 -7.12 10.52
C LEU A 206 -0.56 -5.75 10.05
N GLU A 207 -1.49 -4.84 9.70
CA GLU A 207 -1.15 -3.46 9.36
C GLU A 207 -0.58 -2.69 10.57
N GLU A 208 -1.15 -2.87 11.76
CA GLU A 208 -0.67 -2.28 13.00
C GLU A 208 0.72 -2.81 13.39
N GLU A 209 0.95 -4.13 13.27
CA GLU A 209 2.26 -4.74 13.49
C GLU A 209 3.33 -4.15 12.56
N GLU A 210 3.02 -4.01 11.28
CA GLU A 210 3.98 -3.46 10.30
C GLU A 210 4.23 -1.97 10.51
N ASN A 211 3.20 -1.19 10.83
CA ASN A 211 3.34 0.22 11.17
C ASN A 211 4.21 0.39 12.43
N ALA A 212 4.00 -0.42 13.47
CA ALA A 212 4.83 -0.40 14.68
C ALA A 212 6.30 -0.73 14.39
N LYS A 213 6.57 -1.70 13.50
CA LYS A 213 7.94 -2.02 13.05
C LYS A 213 8.59 -0.83 12.32
N LEU A 214 7.84 -0.13 11.48
CA LEU A 214 8.33 1.05 10.77
C LEU A 214 8.64 2.20 11.72
N ASP A 215 7.76 2.47 12.67
CA ASP A 215 7.92 3.52 13.68
C ASP A 215 9.13 3.25 14.58
N ALA A 216 9.31 2.00 15.02
CA ALA A 216 10.48 1.58 15.79
C ALA A 216 11.78 1.76 15.00
N LYS A 217 11.80 1.39 13.72
CA LYS A 217 12.96 1.58 12.85
C LYS A 217 13.27 3.05 12.59
N ALA A 218 12.24 3.88 12.41
CA ALA A 218 12.40 5.32 12.25
C ALA A 218 12.97 5.97 13.51
N ALA A 219 12.49 5.58 14.70
CA ALA A 219 13.00 6.06 15.98
C ALA A 219 14.48 5.66 16.20
N GLU A 220 14.85 4.43 15.84
CA GLU A 220 16.24 3.97 15.93
C GLU A 220 17.16 4.73 14.96
N ASN A 221 16.74 4.94 13.71
CA ASN A 221 17.50 5.74 12.76
C ASN A 221 17.68 7.18 13.24
N ALA A 222 16.65 7.79 13.81
CA ALA A 222 16.73 9.14 14.37
C ALA A 222 17.72 9.22 15.55
N ARG A 223 17.78 8.18 16.40
CA ARG A 223 18.78 8.08 17.49
C ARG A 223 20.20 8.00 16.94
N ILE A 224 20.42 7.14 15.94
CA ILE A 224 21.73 6.98 15.29
C ILE A 224 22.18 8.29 14.65
N ASP A 225 21.29 8.98 13.96
CA ASP A 225 21.60 10.26 13.33
C ASP A 225 21.87 11.37 14.36
N ALA A 226 21.16 11.40 15.48
CA ALA A 226 21.43 12.32 16.57
C ALA A 226 22.82 12.06 17.19
N GLN A 227 23.18 10.80 17.43
CA GLN A 227 24.52 10.44 17.92
C GLN A 227 25.64 10.81 16.94
N ARG A 228 25.42 10.61 15.64
CA ARG A 228 26.38 11.03 14.60
C ARG A 228 26.60 12.54 14.60
N ARG A 229 25.55 13.33 14.72
CA ARG A 229 25.65 14.81 14.80
C ARG A 229 26.41 15.25 16.03
N GLN A 230 26.12 14.68 17.20
CA GLN A 230 26.87 14.97 18.42
C GLN A 230 28.36 14.66 18.29
N LEU A 231 28.71 13.50 17.75
CA LEU A 231 30.08 13.09 17.52
C LEU A 231 30.82 14.00 16.52
N GLU A 232 30.11 14.50 15.50
CA GLU A 232 30.69 15.48 14.56
C GLU A 232 30.92 16.84 15.23
N GLU A 233 30.00 17.30 16.08
CA GLU A 233 30.16 18.53 16.83
C GLU A 233 31.34 18.45 17.81
N GLU A 234 31.47 17.36 18.55
CA GLU A 234 32.58 17.11 19.44
C GLU A 234 33.94 17.09 18.68
N ARG A 235 33.97 16.43 17.50
CA ARG A 235 35.15 16.44 16.63
C ARG A 235 35.50 17.81 16.12
N LYS A 236 34.52 18.64 15.75
CA LYS A 236 34.73 20.03 15.32
C LYS A 236 35.24 20.89 16.47
N ALA A 237 34.66 20.74 17.65
CA ALA A 237 35.11 21.47 18.85
C ALA A 237 36.54 21.07 19.23
N ALA A 238 36.89 19.79 19.28
CA ALA A 238 38.23 19.32 19.55
C ALA A 238 39.27 19.77 18.50
N ALA A 239 38.86 19.85 17.22
CA ALA A 239 39.70 20.37 16.14
C ALA A 239 39.97 21.89 16.29
N GLN A 240 38.97 22.67 16.74
CA GLN A 240 39.13 24.12 17.03
C GLN A 240 40.02 24.34 18.23
N GLU A 241 39.87 23.56 19.32
CA GLU A 241 40.77 23.65 20.49
C GLU A 241 42.25 23.32 20.14
N ARG A 242 42.47 22.33 19.29
CA ARG A 242 43.81 22.00 18.80
C ARG A 242 44.43 23.11 17.95
N LYS A 243 43.60 23.81 17.13
CA LYS A 243 44.07 24.97 16.37
C LYS A 243 44.36 26.16 17.27
N ALA A 244 43.60 26.40 18.34
CA ALA A 244 43.81 27.49 19.29
C ALA A 244 45.05 27.27 20.20
N LYS A 245 45.40 26.02 20.46
CA LYS A 245 46.57 25.64 21.29
C LYS A 245 47.88 25.53 20.50
N LYS A 246 47.94 25.79 19.20
CA LYS A 246 49.18 25.79 18.43
C LYS A 246 49.91 27.09 18.69
N PRO A 247 51.12 27.10 19.27
CA PRO A 247 51.90 28.31 19.52
C PRO A 247 52.20 28.98 18.18
N ALA A 248 52.08 30.31 18.15
CA ALA A 248 52.50 31.13 17.01
C ALA A 248 53.98 30.88 16.72
N GLU A 249 54.35 30.38 15.57
CA GLU A 249 55.74 30.35 15.10
C GLU A 249 56.30 31.75 15.06
N PRO A 250 57.52 31.99 15.58
CA PRO A 250 58.12 33.31 15.54
C PRO A 250 58.45 33.68 14.09
N LYS A 251 57.93 34.86 13.67
CA LYS A 251 58.33 35.47 12.41
C LYS A 251 59.82 35.79 12.42
N GLN A 252 60.62 34.95 11.78
CA GLN A 252 62.01 35.33 11.42
C GLN A 252 61.98 36.31 10.27
N GLY A 253 62.28 37.54 10.57
CA GLY A 253 62.63 38.52 9.58
C GLY A 253 64.04 38.30 9.10
N SER A 254 64.28 38.30 7.82
CA SER A 254 65.59 38.64 7.26
C SER A 254 65.41 39.25 5.86
N LYS A 255 65.94 40.46 5.81
CA LYS A 255 66.23 41.20 4.60
C LYS A 255 67.27 40.49 3.75
N ALA A 256 67.10 40.53 2.43
CA ALA A 256 68.18 40.93 1.51
C ALA A 256 67.64 40.99 0.07
N GLN A 257 68.03 42.04 -0.56
CA GLN A 257 67.74 42.49 -1.94
C GLN A 257 68.71 41.85 -2.95
N PRO A 258 68.72 42.25 -4.23
CA PRO A 258 68.43 41.37 -5.38
C PRO A 258 69.70 41.21 -6.30
N ARG A 259 69.61 40.31 -7.21
CA ARG A 259 70.47 40.41 -8.45
C ARG A 259 69.68 39.90 -9.68
N GLN A 260 69.84 40.71 -10.71
CA GLN A 260 69.31 40.67 -12.04
C GLN A 260 69.98 39.58 -12.93
N GLU A 261 69.37 39.50 -14.10
CA GLU A 261 69.89 38.95 -15.39
C GLU A 261 69.70 37.48 -15.60
N ALA A 262 69.33 36.95 -16.76
CA ALA A 262 68.89 37.44 -18.06
C ALA A 262 68.34 36.27 -18.87
N GLU A 263 67.45 36.57 -19.77
CA GLU A 263 67.27 35.98 -21.10
C GLU A 263 67.27 34.47 -21.32
N ALA A 264 66.26 33.88 -21.84
CA ALA A 264 65.99 33.65 -23.27
C ALA A 264 64.74 32.79 -23.49
N ARG A 265 63.87 33.25 -24.33
CA ARG A 265 62.91 32.48 -25.12
C ARG A 265 63.69 31.83 -26.29
N PRO A 266 63.17 30.92 -27.16
CA PRO A 266 61.80 30.87 -27.66
C PRO A 266 61.21 29.46 -27.96
N GLU A 267 59.91 29.41 -28.20
CA GLU A 267 59.14 28.81 -29.32
C GLU A 267 59.33 27.31 -29.58
N THR A 268 58.38 26.53 -29.91
CA THR A 268 57.23 26.54 -30.83
C THR A 268 56.42 25.26 -30.73
N GLU A 269 55.12 25.38 -31.04
CA GLU A 269 54.31 24.49 -31.91
C GLU A 269 54.14 23.02 -31.48
N GLU A 270 53.03 22.34 -31.61
CA GLU A 270 51.79 22.42 -32.42
C GLU A 270 50.79 21.38 -31.88
N GLU A 271 49.54 21.70 -31.95
CA GLU A 271 48.47 20.71 -32.09
C GLU A 271 48.58 19.97 -33.42
N PRO A 272 47.98 18.79 -33.65
CA PRO A 272 46.59 18.81 -34.06
C PRO A 272 45.74 17.55 -33.73
N LYS A 273 44.45 17.84 -33.60
CA LYS A 273 43.25 17.15 -34.14
C LYS A 273 43.39 15.77 -34.77
N ASN A 274 42.51 14.85 -34.43
CA ASN A 274 41.34 14.37 -35.15
C ASN A 274 40.86 13.00 -34.69
N GLN A 275 39.54 12.92 -34.56
CA GLN A 275 38.57 12.01 -35.23
C GLN A 275 38.82 10.49 -35.14
N GLU A 276 37.95 9.81 -34.50
CA GLU A 276 36.74 9.15 -35.05
C GLU A 276 35.77 8.86 -33.88
#